data_4590befda882a9cf056a0cff56f03bcc
#
_entry.id   4590befda882a9cf056a0cff56f03bcc
#
_cell.length_a   1.000
_cell.length_b   1.000
_cell.length_c   1.000
_cell.angle_alpha   90.00
_cell.angle_beta   90.00
_cell.angle_gamma   90.00
#
_symmetry.space_group_name_H-M   'P 1'
#
loop_
_entity.id
_entity.type
_entity.pdbx_description
1 polymer ?
#
loop_
_entity_poly.entity_id
_entity_poly.type
_entity_poly.pdbx_seq_one_letter_code
_entity_poly.pdbx_strand_id
1 'polypeptide(L)'
;IKEDAKFYPAKPRHEQCGACHEEKKELPPFSEGDEACMACHRLIQAEESKAAEKVQSTCFHCHAQLGAPAQTLTGKRVSLLNPEQYAGTPHAKVACVLCHPRATESGHGKDIHGDCRQCHLLYHDEKVAHDLHALVACGSCHLQGTRPERDPQSKVVIWRREFKPGQESKVHDMSIQHKDTSCSHCHRSGNPVGAASMILPAKSIICMPCHAATFSLGDTTTVLTLIAFVAGMVMVFSYVLTGGASGGKSAGGHGAIFSKKLGAILKALLLDVLLQRRLYRQSPKRWLIHGLIFYAFTFRFVWGIIGLIGSLWKPEWTWVWPMLNKNGPVTAFVFDLTGVMIILGALFAYLRGRKQRTGQVPELPRQDLLALGLIAGIVVIGFVLEGMRIAMTGFPEGSCFAFLGYWVGRVFFDASSLTGVYGYVWYLHVLLTGAFIAYLPFSRLLHIIISPFVLMGNAVSRKE
;
A
#
# COMPACT_ATOMS: atom_id res chain seq x y z
N ILE A 1 0.00 -16.85 -11.47
CA ILE A 1 -0.84 -17.20 -12.66
C ILE A 1 -1.59 -18.46 -12.27
N LYS A 2 -2.91 -18.39 -12.08
CA LYS A 2 -3.72 -19.59 -11.92
C LYS A 2 -3.78 -20.25 -13.30
N GLU A 3 -3.34 -21.49 -13.42
CA GLU A 3 -3.38 -22.29 -14.64
C GLU A 3 -4.79 -22.49 -15.23
N ASP A 4 -5.84 -22.19 -14.47
CA ASP A 4 -7.24 -22.37 -14.85
C ASP A 4 -7.97 -21.12 -15.36
N ALA A 5 -7.28 -20.01 -15.55
CA ALA A 5 -7.90 -18.88 -16.22
C ALA A 5 -8.03 -19.19 -17.71
N LYS A 6 -9.17 -19.75 -18.12
CA LYS A 6 -9.57 -19.82 -19.52
C LYS A 6 -9.65 -18.39 -20.06
N PHE A 7 -8.55 -17.94 -20.65
CA PHE A 7 -8.48 -16.68 -21.35
C PHE A 7 -9.30 -16.85 -22.64
N TYR A 8 -10.54 -16.41 -22.63
CA TYR A 8 -11.24 -16.15 -23.86
C TYR A 8 -10.75 -14.79 -24.36
N PRO A 9 -10.01 -14.72 -25.47
CA PRO A 9 -9.76 -13.44 -26.11
C PRO A 9 -11.11 -12.77 -26.30
N ALA A 10 -11.22 -11.52 -25.87
CA ALA A 10 -12.42 -10.73 -26.15
C ALA A 10 -12.71 -10.91 -27.64
N LYS A 11 -13.89 -11.41 -27.99
CA LYS A 11 -14.27 -11.57 -29.39
C LYS A 11 -13.94 -10.27 -30.09
N PRO A 12 -13.06 -10.26 -31.12
CA PRO A 12 -12.86 -9.06 -31.90
C PRO A 12 -14.24 -8.60 -32.31
N ARG A 13 -14.60 -7.35 -32.07
CA ARG A 13 -15.89 -6.81 -32.48
C ARG A 13 -15.87 -6.74 -33.98
N HIS A 14 -16.31 -7.80 -34.65
CA HIS A 14 -16.44 -7.90 -36.11
C HIS A 14 -17.34 -6.79 -36.71
N GLU A 15 -18.19 -6.19 -35.88
CA GLU A 15 -18.99 -5.01 -36.26
C GLU A 15 -18.14 -3.82 -36.70
N GLN A 16 -16.89 -3.69 -36.25
CA GLN A 16 -16.00 -2.60 -36.66
C GLN A 16 -15.21 -2.91 -37.95
N CYS A 17 -15.00 -4.16 -38.27
CA CYS A 17 -14.42 -4.55 -39.56
C CYS A 17 -15.38 -4.26 -40.71
N GLY A 18 -16.70 -4.37 -40.49
CA GLY A 18 -17.76 -4.04 -41.46
C GLY A 18 -17.68 -2.60 -41.94
N ALA A 19 -17.39 -1.65 -41.04
CA ALA A 19 -17.29 -0.25 -41.44
C ALA A 19 -16.16 0.03 -42.45
N CYS A 20 -15.04 -0.68 -42.40
CA CYS A 20 -13.96 -0.55 -43.36
C CYS A 20 -14.23 -1.40 -44.65
N HIS A 21 -14.92 -2.51 -44.50
CA HIS A 21 -15.27 -3.37 -45.63
C HIS A 21 -16.49 -2.86 -46.40
N GLU A 22 -17.39 -2.10 -45.80
CA GLU A 22 -18.52 -1.45 -46.47
C GLU A 22 -18.14 -0.22 -47.28
N GLU A 23 -17.16 0.57 -46.78
CA GLU A 23 -16.70 1.77 -47.54
C GLU A 23 -15.79 1.45 -48.72
N LYS A 24 -15.11 0.30 -48.72
CA LYS A 24 -14.30 -0.14 -49.87
C LYS A 24 -14.92 -1.38 -50.51
N LYS A 25 -15.75 -1.16 -51.50
CA LYS A 25 -16.36 -2.24 -52.30
C LYS A 25 -15.37 -3.13 -53.05
N GLU A 26 -14.09 -2.70 -53.14
CA GLU A 26 -12.99 -3.49 -53.69
C GLU A 26 -11.77 -3.33 -52.78
N LEU A 27 -11.50 -4.34 -51.95
CA LEU A 27 -10.20 -4.48 -51.35
C LEU A 27 -9.18 -4.73 -52.47
N PRO A 28 -8.05 -4.01 -52.52
CA PRO A 28 -7.01 -4.35 -53.45
C PRO A 28 -6.63 -5.82 -53.25
N PRO A 29 -6.35 -6.58 -54.32
CA PRO A 29 -5.92 -7.97 -54.19
C PRO A 29 -4.71 -7.99 -53.26
N PHE A 30 -4.76 -8.88 -52.26
CA PHE A 30 -3.64 -9.05 -51.35
C PHE A 30 -2.42 -9.47 -52.16
N SER A 31 -1.37 -8.71 -52.09
CA SER A 31 -0.06 -9.05 -52.67
C SER A 31 0.60 -10.17 -51.88
N GLU A 32 1.64 -10.81 -52.42
CA GLU A 32 2.39 -11.86 -51.70
C GLU A 32 2.89 -11.39 -50.31
N GLY A 33 3.07 -10.08 -50.10
CA GLY A 33 3.41 -9.49 -48.80
C GLY A 33 2.25 -9.42 -47.79
N ASP A 34 1.02 -9.62 -48.21
CA ASP A 34 -0.18 -9.54 -47.38
C ASP A 34 -0.57 -10.89 -46.75
N GLU A 35 0.18 -11.96 -47.05
CA GLU A 35 -0.02 -13.27 -46.41
C GLU A 35 0.10 -13.20 -44.90
N ALA A 36 0.92 -12.30 -44.38
CA ALA A 36 1.02 -12.04 -42.95
C ALA A 36 -0.25 -11.45 -42.33
N CYS A 37 -0.98 -10.59 -43.09
CA CYS A 37 -2.27 -10.05 -42.66
C CYS A 37 -3.34 -11.14 -42.65
N MET A 38 -3.33 -12.01 -43.68
CA MET A 38 -4.22 -13.16 -43.77
C MET A 38 -3.91 -14.22 -42.71
N ALA A 39 -2.71 -14.31 -42.20
CA ALA A 39 -2.39 -15.19 -41.08
C ALA A 39 -3.18 -14.84 -39.81
N CYS A 40 -3.39 -13.55 -39.51
CA CYS A 40 -4.28 -13.13 -38.43
C CYS A 40 -5.74 -13.49 -38.66
N HIS A 41 -6.23 -13.30 -39.89
CA HIS A 41 -7.60 -13.61 -40.22
C HIS A 41 -7.88 -15.12 -40.28
N ARG A 42 -6.88 -15.95 -40.57
CA ARG A 42 -6.98 -17.42 -40.48
C ARG A 42 -6.88 -17.94 -39.05
N LEU A 43 -6.35 -17.13 -38.11
CA LEU A 43 -6.14 -17.50 -36.72
C LEU A 43 -7.40 -17.71 -35.90
N ILE A 44 -8.53 -17.20 -36.36
CA ILE A 44 -9.85 -17.41 -35.74
C ILE A 44 -10.25 -18.89 -35.72
N GLN A 45 -9.57 -19.72 -36.49
CA GLN A 45 -9.85 -21.15 -36.63
C GLN A 45 -8.71 -22.09 -36.16
N ALA A 46 -7.61 -21.59 -35.63
CA ALA A 46 -6.46 -22.41 -35.27
C ALA A 46 -6.35 -22.64 -33.76
N GLU A 47 -5.86 -23.82 -33.38
CA GLU A 47 -5.61 -24.24 -31.99
C GLU A 47 -4.89 -23.18 -31.16
N GLU A 48 -5.38 -22.96 -29.91
CA GLU A 48 -5.03 -21.84 -29.04
C GLU A 48 -3.50 -21.70 -28.73
N SER A 49 -2.72 -22.79 -28.73
CA SER A 49 -1.29 -22.76 -28.40
C SER A 49 -0.40 -22.10 -29.45
N LYS A 50 -0.82 -22.09 -30.73
CA LYS A 50 -0.05 -21.47 -31.82
C LYS A 50 -0.55 -20.06 -32.19
N ALA A 51 -1.66 -19.63 -31.61
CA ALA A 51 -2.27 -18.34 -31.94
C ALA A 51 -1.37 -17.16 -31.53
N ALA A 52 -0.71 -17.22 -30.38
CA ALA A 52 0.16 -16.17 -29.93
C ALA A 52 1.39 -15.95 -30.84
N GLU A 53 2.05 -17.03 -31.25
CA GLU A 53 3.21 -16.98 -32.17
C GLU A 53 2.85 -16.41 -33.54
N LYS A 54 1.67 -16.78 -34.07
CA LYS A 54 1.21 -16.27 -35.35
C LYS A 54 0.83 -14.79 -35.28
N VAL A 55 0.19 -14.33 -34.19
CA VAL A 55 -0.08 -12.90 -33.96
C VAL A 55 1.22 -12.13 -33.85
N GLN A 56 2.20 -12.66 -33.12
CA GLN A 56 3.50 -12.03 -32.97
C GLN A 56 4.23 -11.91 -34.33
N SER A 57 4.26 -12.98 -35.12
CA SER A 57 4.93 -12.95 -36.43
C SER A 57 4.33 -11.89 -37.34
N THR A 58 3.01 -11.72 -37.30
CA THR A 58 2.30 -10.68 -38.07
C THR A 58 2.71 -9.27 -37.59
N CYS A 59 2.75 -9.03 -36.29
CA CYS A 59 3.17 -7.74 -35.75
C CYS A 59 4.63 -7.46 -36.06
N PHE A 60 5.50 -8.46 -35.96
CA PHE A 60 6.93 -8.35 -36.26
C PHE A 60 7.21 -8.08 -37.74
N HIS A 61 6.32 -8.45 -38.65
CA HIS A 61 6.49 -8.10 -40.05
C HIS A 61 6.70 -6.59 -40.26
N CYS A 62 5.97 -5.76 -39.54
CA CYS A 62 6.13 -4.30 -39.61
C CYS A 62 7.02 -3.75 -38.50
N HIS A 63 6.95 -4.31 -37.29
CA HIS A 63 7.62 -3.77 -36.12
C HIS A 63 9.03 -4.31 -35.87
N ALA A 64 9.44 -5.36 -36.59
CA ALA A 64 10.81 -5.93 -36.48
C ALA A 64 11.68 -5.72 -37.73
N GLN A 65 11.25 -4.92 -38.69
CA GLN A 65 12.05 -4.63 -39.89
C GLN A 65 13.30 -3.84 -39.55
N LEU A 66 14.38 -4.56 -39.37
CA LEU A 66 15.70 -3.99 -39.19
C LEU A 66 16.28 -3.60 -40.60
N GLY A 67 16.35 -2.31 -40.87
CA GLY A 67 17.06 -1.84 -42.10
C GLY A 67 16.26 -0.93 -43.04
N ALA A 68 14.96 -1.00 -43.09
CA ALA A 68 14.13 0.01 -43.76
C ALA A 68 13.10 0.56 -42.76
N PRO A 69 12.95 1.87 -42.62
CA PRO A 69 11.95 2.41 -41.71
C PRO A 69 10.58 2.07 -42.24
N ALA A 70 9.89 1.10 -41.62
CA ALA A 70 8.49 0.83 -41.92
C ALA A 70 7.71 2.12 -41.70
N GLN A 71 7.06 2.56 -42.74
CA GLN A 71 6.24 3.79 -42.70
C GLN A 71 4.77 3.36 -42.78
N THR A 72 3.94 4.06 -41.99
CA THR A 72 2.49 3.96 -42.16
C THR A 72 2.07 4.52 -43.49
N LEU A 73 0.87 4.22 -43.95
CA LEU A 73 0.28 4.82 -45.18
C LEU A 73 0.31 6.35 -45.16
N THR A 74 0.46 6.98 -43.98
CA THR A 74 0.59 8.43 -43.80
C THR A 74 2.04 8.91 -43.71
N GLY A 75 3.02 8.07 -44.02
CA GLY A 75 4.44 8.41 -43.99
C GLY A 75 5.06 8.50 -42.58
N LYS A 76 4.35 8.14 -41.52
CA LYS A 76 4.92 8.09 -40.16
C LYS A 76 5.77 6.85 -39.97
N ARG A 77 6.95 7.02 -39.35
CA ARG A 77 7.83 5.91 -38.99
C ARG A 77 7.19 5.07 -37.90
N VAL A 78 7.26 3.75 -38.06
CA VAL A 78 6.78 2.76 -37.08
C VAL A 78 7.87 2.55 -36.03
N SER A 79 7.47 2.36 -34.78
CA SER A 79 8.39 1.98 -33.70
C SER A 79 8.90 0.57 -33.94
N LEU A 80 10.22 0.37 -33.85
CA LEU A 80 10.83 -0.94 -34.06
C LEU A 80 10.98 -1.69 -32.74
N LEU A 81 10.87 -3.00 -32.82
CA LEU A 81 11.04 -3.93 -31.71
C LEU A 81 12.08 -4.98 -32.12
N ASN A 82 12.99 -5.33 -31.19
CA ASN A 82 13.91 -6.43 -31.40
C ASN A 82 13.24 -7.75 -30.99
N PRO A 83 12.98 -8.68 -31.96
CA PRO A 83 12.30 -9.95 -31.64
C PRO A 83 13.11 -10.84 -30.69
N GLU A 84 14.44 -10.84 -30.79
CA GLU A 84 15.32 -11.66 -29.97
C GLU A 84 15.27 -11.19 -28.50
N GLN A 85 15.32 -9.87 -28.27
CA GLN A 85 15.17 -9.30 -26.95
C GLN A 85 13.77 -9.58 -26.37
N TYR A 86 12.72 -9.44 -27.20
CA TYR A 86 11.36 -9.74 -26.77
C TYR A 86 11.19 -11.22 -26.42
N ALA A 87 11.79 -12.13 -27.20
CA ALA A 87 11.74 -13.57 -26.92
C ALA A 87 12.38 -13.95 -25.56
N GLY A 88 13.31 -13.14 -25.07
CA GLY A 88 13.91 -13.28 -23.74
C GLY A 88 13.08 -12.72 -22.58
N THR A 89 11.95 -12.05 -22.85
CA THR A 89 11.14 -11.44 -21.82
C THR A 89 10.11 -12.41 -21.20
N PRO A 90 9.65 -12.17 -19.97
CA PRO A 90 8.57 -12.97 -19.36
C PRO A 90 7.27 -12.99 -20.18
N HIS A 91 7.05 -11.98 -21.03
CA HIS A 91 5.86 -11.83 -21.86
C HIS A 91 6.02 -12.37 -23.27
N ALA A 92 7.12 -13.05 -23.59
CA ALA A 92 7.38 -13.60 -24.92
C ALA A 92 6.28 -14.52 -25.48
N LYS A 93 5.52 -15.17 -24.59
CA LYS A 93 4.39 -16.05 -24.94
C LYS A 93 3.03 -15.36 -24.91
N VAL A 94 2.99 -14.05 -24.65
CA VAL A 94 1.75 -13.27 -24.58
C VAL A 94 1.48 -12.62 -25.94
N ALA A 95 0.27 -12.81 -26.48
CA ALA A 95 -0.08 -12.21 -27.75
C ALA A 95 -0.09 -10.67 -27.67
N CYS A 96 0.49 -10.00 -28.66
CA CYS A 96 0.62 -8.54 -28.71
C CYS A 96 -0.72 -7.80 -28.49
N VAL A 97 -1.80 -8.35 -29.05
CA VAL A 97 -3.16 -7.78 -28.97
C VAL A 97 -3.76 -7.78 -27.56
N LEU A 98 -3.23 -8.57 -26.63
CA LEU A 98 -3.67 -8.53 -25.23
C LEU A 98 -3.21 -7.26 -24.52
N CYS A 99 -2.05 -6.74 -24.90
CA CYS A 99 -1.54 -5.46 -24.39
C CYS A 99 -1.91 -4.30 -25.32
N HIS A 100 -2.12 -4.57 -26.62
CA HIS A 100 -2.44 -3.59 -27.65
C HIS A 100 -3.80 -3.88 -28.32
N PRO A 101 -4.91 -3.86 -27.57
CA PRO A 101 -6.22 -4.27 -28.12
C PRO A 101 -6.66 -3.40 -29.29
N ARG A 102 -6.27 -2.12 -29.30
CA ARG A 102 -6.60 -1.19 -30.39
C ARG A 102 -5.71 -1.31 -31.61
N ALA A 103 -4.66 -2.15 -31.57
CA ALA A 103 -3.85 -2.44 -32.76
C ALA A 103 -4.65 -3.19 -33.84
N THR A 104 -5.76 -3.84 -33.45
CA THR A 104 -6.67 -4.52 -34.38
C THR A 104 -7.74 -3.59 -34.99
N GLU A 105 -7.85 -2.34 -34.53
CA GLU A 105 -8.74 -1.33 -35.07
C GLU A 105 -8.19 -0.75 -36.37
N SER A 106 -9.06 -0.33 -37.28
CA SER A 106 -8.65 0.37 -38.49
C SER A 106 -7.79 1.59 -38.16
N GLY A 107 -6.64 1.68 -38.82
CA GLY A 107 -5.68 2.78 -38.59
C GLY A 107 -4.80 2.60 -37.34
N HIS A 108 -4.80 1.43 -36.72
CA HIS A 108 -4.03 1.13 -35.50
C HIS A 108 -4.21 2.21 -34.43
N GLY A 109 -5.19 2.05 -33.58
CA GLY A 109 -5.54 3.03 -32.53
C GLY A 109 -4.32 3.49 -31.73
N LYS A 110 -4.31 4.75 -31.35
CA LYS A 110 -3.15 5.43 -30.74
C LYS A 110 -2.87 5.04 -29.29
N ASP A 111 -3.81 4.41 -28.60
CA ASP A 111 -3.65 4.07 -27.19
C ASP A 111 -2.89 2.75 -27.07
N ILE A 112 -1.69 2.86 -26.55
CA ILE A 112 -0.66 1.82 -26.56
C ILE A 112 -0.53 1.18 -25.17
N HIS A 113 -1.37 1.54 -24.23
CA HIS A 113 -1.23 1.10 -22.85
C HIS A 113 -2.13 -0.10 -22.57
N GLY A 114 -1.53 -1.30 -22.51
CA GLY A 114 -2.20 -2.45 -21.94
C GLY A 114 -2.47 -2.23 -20.43
N ASP A 115 -3.64 -2.63 -19.96
CA ASP A 115 -3.89 -2.67 -18.52
C ASP A 115 -3.23 -3.93 -17.93
N CYS A 116 -2.07 -3.74 -17.32
CA CYS A 116 -1.30 -4.82 -16.67
C CYS A 116 -2.12 -5.58 -15.61
N ARG A 117 -3.12 -4.90 -15.02
CA ARG A 117 -3.98 -5.46 -13.96
C ARG A 117 -4.99 -6.49 -14.47
N GLN A 118 -5.14 -6.64 -15.78
CA GLN A 118 -5.94 -7.74 -16.33
C GLN A 118 -5.33 -9.11 -16.02
N CYS A 119 -4.01 -9.18 -15.87
CA CYS A 119 -3.27 -10.41 -15.61
C CYS A 119 -2.49 -10.37 -14.31
N HIS A 120 -2.04 -9.17 -13.88
CA HIS A 120 -1.24 -8.98 -12.68
C HIS A 120 -2.08 -8.38 -11.55
N LEU A 121 -1.85 -8.88 -10.35
CA LEU A 121 -2.40 -8.28 -9.15
C LEU A 121 -1.75 -6.92 -8.88
N LEU A 122 -2.47 -6.05 -8.18
CA LEU A 122 -2.00 -4.70 -7.80
C LEU A 122 -0.73 -4.70 -6.95
N TYR A 123 -0.37 -5.86 -6.38
CA TYR A 123 0.68 -5.97 -5.38
C TYR A 123 1.67 -7.05 -5.77
N HIS A 124 2.95 -6.69 -5.69
CA HIS A 124 4.05 -7.57 -6.00
C HIS A 124 4.45 -8.40 -4.78
N ASP A 125 4.80 -9.67 -5.00
CA ASP A 125 5.54 -10.52 -4.08
C ASP A 125 5.00 -10.48 -2.64
N GLU A 126 3.68 -10.64 -2.44
CA GLU A 126 3.05 -10.66 -1.12
C GLU A 126 3.27 -9.37 -0.29
N LYS A 127 3.88 -8.35 -0.88
CA LYS A 127 4.10 -7.07 -0.22
C LYS A 127 2.95 -6.13 -0.53
N VAL A 128 2.38 -5.57 0.52
CA VAL A 128 1.46 -4.44 0.37
C VAL A 128 2.24 -3.32 -0.32
N ALA A 129 1.76 -2.86 -1.48
CA ALA A 129 2.37 -1.75 -2.17
C ALA A 129 2.46 -0.55 -1.22
N HIS A 130 3.54 0.22 -1.33
CA HIS A 130 3.58 1.49 -0.65
C HIS A 130 2.38 2.33 -1.09
N ASP A 131 1.64 2.92 -0.15
CA ASP A 131 0.48 3.77 -0.46
C ASP A 131 0.81 4.83 -1.51
N LEU A 132 2.06 5.30 -1.54
CA LEU A 132 2.56 6.29 -2.49
C LEU A 132 2.63 5.75 -3.93
N HIS A 133 2.83 4.47 -4.12
CA HIS A 133 2.90 3.83 -5.44
C HIS A 133 1.51 3.47 -5.99
N ALA A 134 0.44 3.59 -5.22
CA ALA A 134 -0.92 3.41 -5.71
C ALA A 134 -1.29 4.37 -6.85
N LEU A 135 -0.62 5.52 -6.92
CA LEU A 135 -0.77 6.54 -7.98
C LEU A 135 0.38 6.50 -8.99
N VAL A 136 1.02 5.35 -9.18
CA VAL A 136 2.11 5.16 -10.14
C VAL A 136 1.71 4.09 -11.14
N ALA A 137 1.73 4.42 -12.42
CA ALA A 137 1.46 3.44 -13.48
C ALA A 137 2.55 2.37 -13.52
N CYS A 138 2.16 1.11 -13.70
CA CYS A 138 3.07 -0.04 -13.69
C CYS A 138 4.27 0.16 -14.65
N GLY A 139 4.01 0.70 -15.83
CA GLY A 139 5.04 0.99 -16.85
C GLY A 139 6.10 1.99 -16.42
N SER A 140 5.85 2.82 -15.40
CA SER A 140 6.86 3.76 -14.89
C SER A 140 8.03 3.06 -14.19
N CYS A 141 7.82 1.84 -13.69
CA CYS A 141 8.85 1.02 -13.05
C CYS A 141 9.28 -0.15 -13.93
N HIS A 142 8.33 -0.76 -14.67
CA HIS A 142 8.54 -2.04 -15.35
C HIS A 142 8.95 -1.91 -16.81
N LEU A 143 8.79 -0.74 -17.42
CA LEU A 143 9.18 -0.53 -18.82
C LEU A 143 10.48 0.23 -18.91
N GLN A 144 11.35 -0.20 -19.80
CA GLN A 144 12.62 0.48 -20.06
C GLN A 144 12.51 1.52 -21.17
N GLY A 145 13.45 2.49 -21.21
CA GLY A 145 13.41 3.58 -22.20
C GLY A 145 12.19 4.49 -22.03
N THR A 146 11.73 4.62 -20.80
CA THR A 146 10.60 5.50 -20.43
C THR A 146 11.03 6.52 -19.40
N ARG A 147 10.39 7.68 -19.44
CA ARG A 147 10.53 8.74 -18.46
C ARG A 147 9.27 8.85 -17.64
N PRO A 148 9.33 8.70 -16.32
CA PRO A 148 8.19 8.93 -15.46
C PRO A 148 7.86 10.43 -15.40
N GLU A 149 6.58 10.74 -15.49
CA GLU A 149 6.04 12.10 -15.41
C GLU A 149 4.75 12.09 -14.62
N ARG A 150 4.48 13.13 -13.83
CA ARG A 150 3.18 13.25 -13.14
C ARG A 150 2.20 13.94 -14.08
N ASP A 151 1.10 13.28 -14.36
CA ASP A 151 0.00 13.86 -15.12
C ASP A 151 -0.61 15.04 -14.36
N PRO A 152 -0.71 16.23 -14.97
CA PRO A 152 -1.20 17.42 -14.30
C PRO A 152 -2.67 17.33 -13.87
N GLN A 153 -3.48 16.51 -14.56
CA GLN A 153 -4.92 16.37 -14.30
C GLN A 153 -5.21 15.28 -13.27
N SER A 154 -4.85 14.04 -13.57
CA SER A 154 -5.14 12.90 -12.71
C SER A 154 -4.19 12.78 -11.51
N LYS A 155 -3.06 13.50 -11.51
CA LYS A 155 -1.97 13.40 -10.50
C LYS A 155 -1.35 12.00 -10.40
N VAL A 156 -1.65 11.12 -11.32
CA VAL A 156 -1.03 9.80 -11.45
C VAL A 156 0.35 9.95 -12.08
N VAL A 157 1.32 9.19 -11.63
CA VAL A 157 2.61 9.10 -12.30
C VAL A 157 2.44 8.17 -13.50
N ILE A 158 2.52 8.76 -14.68
CA ILE A 158 2.48 8.08 -15.98
C ILE A 158 3.90 7.97 -16.52
N TRP A 159 4.06 7.25 -17.60
CA TRP A 159 5.33 7.14 -18.30
C TRP A 159 5.21 7.66 -19.74
N ARG A 160 6.28 8.31 -20.21
CA ARG A 160 6.41 8.74 -21.60
C ARG A 160 7.60 8.04 -22.22
N ARG A 161 7.54 7.77 -23.52
CA ARG A 161 8.63 7.17 -24.26
C ARG A 161 9.78 8.17 -24.42
N GLU A 162 11.00 7.70 -24.25
CA GLU A 162 12.21 8.52 -24.50
C GLU A 162 12.78 8.34 -25.92
N PHE A 163 12.26 7.39 -26.70
CA PHE A 163 12.74 7.12 -28.03
C PHE A 163 11.88 7.78 -29.12
N LYS A 164 12.52 8.11 -30.25
CA LYS A 164 11.86 8.70 -31.41
C LYS A 164 11.25 7.62 -32.32
N PRO A 165 10.19 7.91 -33.06
CA PRO A 165 9.68 7.00 -34.09
C PRO A 165 10.77 6.57 -35.06
N GLY A 166 10.87 5.29 -35.37
CA GLY A 166 11.92 4.70 -36.20
C GLY A 166 13.19 4.27 -35.46
N GLN A 167 13.26 4.46 -34.16
CA GLN A 167 14.29 3.87 -33.29
C GLN A 167 13.76 2.59 -32.63
N GLU A 168 14.68 1.73 -32.25
CA GLU A 168 14.38 0.52 -31.50
C GLU A 168 13.80 0.87 -30.13
N SER A 169 12.67 0.26 -29.82
CA SER A 169 11.94 0.50 -28.56
C SER A 169 12.40 -0.51 -27.50
N LYS A 170 12.93 0.03 -26.40
CA LYS A 170 13.27 -0.76 -25.20
C LYS A 170 12.05 -1.01 -24.27
N VAL A 171 10.87 -0.47 -24.60
CA VAL A 171 9.66 -0.55 -23.75
C VAL A 171 9.25 -2.00 -23.50
N HIS A 172 9.50 -2.89 -24.45
CA HIS A 172 9.15 -4.30 -24.32
C HIS A 172 10.17 -5.12 -23.51
N ASP A 173 11.30 -4.55 -23.16
CA ASP A 173 12.18 -5.12 -22.13
C ASP A 173 11.59 -4.83 -20.76
N MET A 174 10.75 -5.77 -20.30
CA MET A 174 10.00 -5.68 -19.05
C MET A 174 10.74 -6.33 -17.88
N SER A 175 12.04 -6.62 -18.05
CA SER A 175 12.86 -7.20 -17.00
C SER A 175 13.27 -6.13 -15.99
N ILE A 176 12.88 -6.30 -14.74
CA ILE A 176 13.46 -5.56 -13.60
C ILE A 176 14.80 -6.22 -13.26
N GLN A 177 15.80 -5.98 -14.07
CA GLN A 177 17.12 -6.58 -13.85
C GLN A 177 17.86 -5.94 -12.67
N HIS A 178 17.56 -4.67 -12.34
CA HIS A 178 18.18 -3.94 -11.25
C HIS A 178 17.15 -3.11 -10.48
N LYS A 179 16.76 -3.59 -9.31
CA LYS A 179 15.81 -2.89 -8.43
C LYS A 179 16.24 -1.45 -8.14
N ASP A 180 17.52 -1.21 -7.93
CA ASP A 180 18.06 0.09 -7.58
C ASP A 180 17.97 1.10 -8.72
N THR A 181 18.17 0.69 -9.98
CA THR A 181 18.08 1.59 -11.14
C THR A 181 16.64 1.99 -11.42
N SER A 182 15.67 1.09 -11.29
CA SER A 182 14.24 1.40 -11.49
C SER A 182 13.73 2.36 -10.41
N CYS A 183 14.14 2.18 -9.16
CA CYS A 183 13.76 3.08 -8.07
C CYS A 183 14.36 4.48 -8.23
N SER A 184 15.61 4.59 -8.70
CA SER A 184 16.32 5.85 -8.87
C SER A 184 15.76 6.74 -9.98
N HIS A 185 14.91 6.22 -10.89
CA HIS A 185 14.21 7.04 -11.87
C HIS A 185 13.32 8.11 -11.19
N CYS A 186 12.71 7.76 -10.05
CA CYS A 186 11.85 8.65 -9.29
C CYS A 186 12.52 9.13 -7.99
N HIS A 187 13.27 8.25 -7.28
CA HIS A 187 13.89 8.57 -6.00
C HIS A 187 15.27 9.22 -6.18
N ARG A 188 15.27 10.45 -6.66
CA ARG A 188 16.46 11.30 -6.82
C ARG A 188 16.13 12.77 -6.56
N SER A 189 17.13 13.56 -6.26
CA SER A 189 16.94 15.01 -6.10
C SER A 189 16.43 15.64 -7.41
N GLY A 190 15.48 16.56 -7.30
CA GLY A 190 14.91 17.27 -8.44
C GLY A 190 14.08 16.41 -9.38
N ASN A 191 13.52 15.28 -8.94
CA ASN A 191 12.68 14.45 -9.78
C ASN A 191 11.35 15.14 -10.13
N PRO A 192 10.80 14.90 -11.34
CA PRO A 192 9.61 15.59 -11.82
C PRO A 192 8.30 15.03 -11.24
N VAL A 193 8.36 13.90 -10.53
CA VAL A 193 7.16 13.21 -10.04
C VAL A 193 6.82 13.49 -8.58
N GLY A 194 7.64 14.30 -7.90
CA GLY A 194 7.44 14.61 -6.48
C GLY A 194 7.61 13.39 -5.57
N ALA A 195 8.53 12.49 -5.90
CA ALA A 195 8.92 11.41 -5.02
C ALA A 195 9.99 11.87 -4.02
N ALA A 196 10.05 11.25 -2.84
CA ALA A 196 11.16 11.48 -1.92
C ALA A 196 12.49 11.17 -2.60
N SER A 197 13.53 11.97 -2.34
CA SER A 197 14.87 11.73 -2.90
C SER A 197 15.55 10.47 -2.36
N MET A 198 15.08 9.96 -1.22
CA MET A 198 15.53 8.71 -0.61
C MET A 198 14.56 7.58 -0.93
N ILE A 199 15.09 6.39 -1.18
CA ILE A 199 14.32 5.15 -1.20
C ILE A 199 14.03 4.78 0.24
N LEU A 200 12.76 4.85 0.64
CA LEU A 200 12.33 4.53 2.00
C LEU A 200 11.95 3.06 2.09
N PRO A 201 12.28 2.38 3.20
CA PRO A 201 11.87 1.00 3.40
C PRO A 201 10.35 0.87 3.51
N ALA A 202 9.85 -0.33 3.22
CA ALA A 202 8.44 -0.65 3.42
C ALA A 202 8.07 -0.54 4.90
N LYS A 203 6.81 -0.17 5.17
CA LYS A 203 6.28 -0.16 6.53
C LYS A 203 6.40 -1.55 7.15
N SER A 204 7.11 -1.64 8.26
CA SER A 204 7.39 -2.87 8.97
C SER A 204 6.35 -3.18 10.04
N ILE A 205 6.53 -4.29 10.76
CA ILE A 205 5.64 -4.73 11.83
C ILE A 205 5.45 -3.67 12.94
N ILE A 206 6.44 -2.84 13.22
CA ILE A 206 6.32 -1.76 14.24
C ILE A 206 5.35 -0.65 13.84
N CYS A 207 5.00 -0.55 12.55
CA CYS A 207 4.04 0.42 12.04
C CYS A 207 2.59 -0.05 12.17
N MET A 208 2.35 -1.36 12.35
CA MET A 208 1.02 -1.98 12.38
C MET A 208 0.04 -1.40 13.40
N PRO A 209 0.46 -0.98 14.60
CA PRO A 209 -0.50 -0.40 15.56
C PRO A 209 -1.23 0.83 15.04
N CYS A 210 -0.67 1.52 14.03
CA CYS A 210 -1.21 2.78 13.52
C CYS A 210 -1.56 2.77 12.03
N HIS A 211 -0.97 1.85 11.25
CA HIS A 211 -1.14 1.79 9.80
C HIS A 211 -1.31 0.35 9.31
N ALA A 212 -1.89 0.17 8.13
CA ALA A 212 -1.65 -1.04 7.37
C ALA A 212 -0.15 -1.12 7.03
N ALA A 213 0.49 -2.22 7.39
CA ALA A 213 1.91 -2.44 7.26
C ALA A 213 2.18 -3.90 6.91
N THR A 214 3.41 -4.25 6.61
CA THR A 214 3.79 -5.63 6.32
C THR A 214 4.33 -6.33 7.58
N PHE A 215 4.37 -7.66 7.57
CA PHE A 215 5.03 -8.44 8.63
C PHE A 215 6.57 -8.43 8.51
N SER A 216 7.13 -7.61 7.60
CA SER A 216 8.56 -7.51 7.44
C SER A 216 9.23 -6.90 8.67
N LEU A 217 10.48 -7.28 8.90
CA LEU A 217 11.32 -6.62 9.90
C LEU A 217 11.87 -5.26 9.41
N GLY A 218 11.68 -4.96 8.12
CA GLY A 218 11.94 -3.68 7.50
C GLY A 218 13.41 -3.28 7.48
N ASP A 219 13.80 -2.47 8.42
CA ASP A 219 15.11 -1.85 8.53
C ASP A 219 15.77 -2.10 9.89
N THR A 220 17.00 -1.63 10.05
CA THR A 220 17.77 -1.74 11.30
C THR A 220 17.03 -1.15 12.51
N THR A 221 16.28 -0.04 12.32
CA THR A 221 15.51 0.59 13.40
C THR A 221 14.43 -0.35 13.93
N THR A 222 13.74 -1.04 13.03
CA THR A 222 12.72 -2.04 13.39
C THR A 222 13.33 -3.19 14.19
N VAL A 223 14.46 -3.74 13.72
CA VAL A 223 15.14 -4.85 14.40
C VAL A 223 15.59 -4.44 15.81
N LEU A 224 16.26 -3.29 15.95
CA LEU A 224 16.70 -2.79 17.24
C LEU A 224 15.53 -2.52 18.18
N THR A 225 14.44 -1.97 17.67
CA THR A 225 13.20 -1.74 18.43
C THR A 225 12.63 -3.04 18.98
N LEU A 226 12.53 -4.06 18.14
CA LEU A 226 11.99 -5.36 18.55
C LEU A 226 12.90 -6.07 19.56
N ILE A 227 14.23 -6.01 19.38
CA ILE A 227 15.17 -6.55 20.36
C ILE A 227 14.97 -5.85 21.72
N ALA A 228 14.91 -4.52 21.76
CA ALA A 228 14.69 -3.77 22.98
C ALA A 228 13.33 -4.09 23.62
N PHE A 229 12.28 -4.19 22.83
CA PHE A 229 10.93 -4.57 23.29
C PHE A 229 10.91 -5.98 23.90
N VAL A 230 11.45 -6.97 23.19
CA VAL A 230 11.48 -8.36 23.67
C VAL A 230 12.34 -8.48 24.93
N ALA A 231 13.51 -7.87 24.96
CA ALA A 231 14.36 -7.83 26.15
C ALA A 231 13.62 -7.22 27.34
N GLY A 232 12.95 -6.09 27.15
CA GLY A 232 12.12 -5.47 28.17
C GLY A 232 10.99 -6.36 28.65
N MET A 233 10.28 -7.03 27.75
CA MET A 233 9.23 -7.99 28.13
C MET A 233 9.78 -9.15 28.94
N VAL A 234 10.93 -9.74 28.53
CA VAL A 234 11.59 -10.82 29.27
C VAL A 234 11.97 -10.36 30.69
N MET A 235 12.52 -9.14 30.83
CA MET A 235 12.86 -8.58 32.15
C MET A 235 11.61 -8.41 33.03
N VAL A 236 10.51 -7.88 32.49
CA VAL A 236 9.25 -7.71 33.23
C VAL A 236 8.66 -9.06 33.63
N PHE A 237 8.61 -10.04 32.71
CA PHE A 237 8.11 -11.39 33.01
C PHE A 237 9.00 -12.08 34.04
N SER A 238 10.31 -12.00 33.91
CA SER A 238 11.25 -12.57 34.89
C SER A 238 11.04 -11.96 36.26
N TYR A 239 10.88 -10.65 36.36
CA TYR A 239 10.59 -9.95 37.62
C TYR A 239 9.27 -10.41 38.25
N VAL A 240 8.21 -10.54 37.43
CA VAL A 240 6.90 -11.02 37.89
C VAL A 240 6.98 -12.46 38.38
N LEU A 241 7.70 -13.33 37.66
CA LEU A 241 7.84 -14.74 38.02
C LEU A 241 8.70 -14.94 39.30
N THR A 242 9.80 -14.18 39.44
CA THR A 242 10.70 -14.27 40.58
C THR A 242 10.19 -13.52 41.81
N GLY A 243 9.61 -12.35 41.63
CA GLY A 243 9.08 -11.50 42.72
C GLY A 243 7.70 -11.94 43.21
N GLY A 244 6.91 -12.62 42.38
CA GLY A 244 5.58 -13.14 42.73
C GLY A 244 5.60 -14.48 43.45
N ALA A 245 6.76 -15.16 43.52
CA ALA A 245 6.88 -16.49 44.15
C ALA A 245 6.76 -16.48 45.68
N SER A 246 6.76 -15.30 46.32
CA SER A 246 6.71 -15.20 47.79
C SER A 246 5.30 -15.29 48.40
N GLY A 247 4.22 -15.46 47.64
CA GLY A 247 2.89 -15.41 48.25
C GLY A 247 1.68 -15.99 47.55
N GLY A 248 1.83 -16.69 46.44
CA GLY A 248 0.67 -17.19 45.70
C GLY A 248 0.70 -18.68 45.41
N LYS A 249 -0.26 -19.42 45.98
CA LYS A 249 -0.50 -20.85 45.63
C LYS A 249 -0.71 -20.95 44.11
N SER A 250 0.16 -21.72 43.47
CA SER A 250 0.07 -22.07 42.03
C SER A 250 -1.32 -22.61 41.70
N ALA A 251 -2.01 -21.94 40.84
CA ALA A 251 -3.28 -22.39 40.30
C ALA A 251 -2.99 -23.50 39.25
N GLY A 252 -2.96 -24.75 39.73
CA GLY A 252 -2.90 -25.89 38.83
C GLY A 252 -4.20 -26.06 38.04
N GLY A 253 -4.09 -26.46 36.78
CA GLY A 253 -5.21 -26.97 36.01
C GLY A 253 -5.88 -25.99 35.02
N HIS A 254 -5.12 -25.38 34.13
CA HIS A 254 -5.66 -24.35 33.22
C HIS A 254 -6.32 -24.90 31.92
N GLY A 255 -6.11 -26.12 31.53
CA GLY A 255 -6.57 -26.62 30.21
C GLY A 255 -8.09 -26.93 30.11
N ALA A 256 -8.70 -27.48 31.15
CA ALA A 256 -10.11 -27.91 31.12
C ALA A 256 -11.11 -26.81 31.47
N ILE A 257 -10.62 -25.68 31.99
CA ILE A 257 -11.48 -24.58 32.49
C ILE A 257 -11.89 -23.62 31.34
N PHE A 258 -11.12 -23.58 30.26
CA PHE A 258 -11.33 -22.63 29.17
C PHE A 258 -12.64 -22.85 28.40
N SER A 259 -13.05 -24.09 28.15
CA SER A 259 -14.25 -24.36 27.34
C SER A 259 -15.58 -24.05 28.07
N LYS A 260 -15.66 -24.30 29.38
CA LYS A 260 -16.89 -24.05 30.17
C LYS A 260 -17.11 -22.59 30.55
N LYS A 261 -16.08 -21.73 30.47
CA LYS A 261 -16.16 -20.32 30.86
C LYS A 261 -15.91 -19.35 29.70
N LEU A 262 -15.97 -19.82 28.47
CA LEU A 262 -15.77 -18.98 27.26
C LEU A 262 -16.72 -17.77 27.23
N GLY A 263 -17.99 -17.97 27.63
CA GLY A 263 -18.96 -16.87 27.71
C GLY A 263 -18.56 -15.77 28.70
N ALA A 264 -17.98 -16.14 29.85
CA ALA A 264 -17.49 -15.18 30.83
C ALA A 264 -16.26 -14.40 30.30
N ILE A 265 -15.37 -15.09 29.60
CA ILE A 265 -14.20 -14.47 28.95
C ILE A 265 -14.65 -13.48 27.87
N LEU A 266 -15.54 -13.88 26.97
CA LEU A 266 -16.06 -13.02 25.90
C LEU A 266 -16.81 -11.82 26.48
N LYS A 267 -17.60 -12.01 27.53
CA LYS A 267 -18.28 -10.93 28.26
C LYS A 267 -17.28 -9.95 28.88
N ALA A 268 -16.20 -10.45 29.50
CA ALA A 268 -15.15 -9.60 30.07
C ALA A 268 -14.38 -8.83 28.98
N LEU A 269 -14.03 -9.47 27.86
CA LEU A 269 -13.40 -8.83 26.73
C LEU A 269 -14.28 -7.72 26.16
N LEU A 270 -15.57 -8.00 25.94
CA LEU A 270 -16.48 -7.00 25.38
C LEU A 270 -16.76 -5.86 26.36
N LEU A 271 -17.15 -6.15 27.60
CA LEU A 271 -17.63 -5.13 28.52
C LEU A 271 -16.52 -4.43 29.29
N ASP A 272 -15.48 -5.16 29.72
CA ASP A 272 -14.47 -4.61 30.61
C ASP A 272 -13.19 -4.18 29.87
N VAL A 273 -12.83 -4.84 28.74
CA VAL A 273 -11.70 -4.42 27.89
C VAL A 273 -12.16 -3.45 26.81
N LEU A 274 -13.08 -3.86 25.93
CA LEU A 274 -13.48 -3.05 24.78
C LEU A 274 -14.33 -1.84 25.19
N LEU A 275 -15.44 -2.05 25.92
CA LEU A 275 -16.31 -0.95 26.35
C LEU A 275 -15.83 -0.25 27.63
N GLN A 276 -14.81 -0.81 28.31
CA GLN A 276 -14.18 -0.23 29.50
C GLN A 276 -15.21 0.13 30.59
N ARG A 277 -16.23 -0.73 30.76
CA ARG A 277 -17.36 -0.52 31.67
C ARG A 277 -16.93 -0.14 33.09
N ARG A 278 -15.87 -0.74 33.61
CA ARG A 278 -15.35 -0.44 34.97
C ARG A 278 -14.82 0.97 35.05
N LEU A 279 -14.09 1.43 34.03
CA LEU A 279 -13.55 2.79 33.98
C LEU A 279 -14.69 3.82 33.85
N TYR A 280 -15.70 3.54 33.03
CA TYR A 280 -16.90 4.37 32.89
C TYR A 280 -17.64 4.55 34.23
N ARG A 281 -17.85 3.45 34.97
CA ARG A 281 -18.51 3.47 36.28
C ARG A 281 -17.73 4.24 37.35
N GLN A 282 -16.39 4.20 37.26
CA GLN A 282 -15.56 4.96 38.18
C GLN A 282 -15.55 6.46 37.87
N SER A 283 -15.41 6.82 36.60
CA SER A 283 -15.35 8.22 36.17
C SER A 283 -15.60 8.35 34.66
N PRO A 284 -16.77 8.83 34.23
CA PRO A 284 -17.06 9.08 32.82
C PRO A 284 -16.05 10.00 32.14
N LYS A 285 -15.54 11.02 32.86
CA LYS A 285 -14.52 11.94 32.35
C LYS A 285 -13.19 11.22 32.05
N ARG A 286 -12.78 10.29 32.93
CA ARG A 286 -11.57 9.47 32.69
C ARG A 286 -11.77 8.52 31.55
N TRP A 287 -12.95 7.90 31.48
CA TRP A 287 -13.33 7.01 30.38
C TRP A 287 -13.28 7.75 29.03
N LEU A 288 -13.81 8.97 28.95
CA LEU A 288 -13.79 9.77 27.73
C LEU A 288 -12.34 10.08 27.29
N ILE A 289 -11.51 10.58 28.21
CA ILE A 289 -10.10 10.91 27.90
C ILE A 289 -9.33 9.67 27.46
N HIS A 290 -9.51 8.56 28.14
CA HIS A 290 -8.86 7.30 27.80
C HIS A 290 -9.43 6.74 26.48
N GLY A 291 -10.73 6.83 26.26
CA GLY A 291 -11.42 6.37 25.09
C GLY A 291 -10.99 7.09 23.81
N LEU A 292 -10.71 8.40 23.89
CA LEU A 292 -10.18 9.15 22.74
C LEU A 292 -8.87 8.55 22.21
N ILE A 293 -8.00 8.06 23.07
CA ILE A 293 -6.76 7.40 22.67
C ILE A 293 -7.03 5.93 22.33
N PHE A 294 -7.69 5.20 23.21
CA PHE A 294 -7.88 3.76 23.09
C PHE A 294 -8.69 3.36 21.85
N TYR A 295 -9.86 3.99 21.63
CA TYR A 295 -10.70 3.62 20.47
C TYR A 295 -10.05 4.05 19.14
N ALA A 296 -9.34 5.16 19.13
CA ALA A 296 -8.63 5.60 17.95
C ALA A 296 -7.50 4.62 17.56
N PHE A 297 -6.68 4.18 18.52
CA PHE A 297 -5.66 3.16 18.26
C PHE A 297 -6.26 1.81 17.89
N THR A 298 -7.26 1.35 18.64
CA THR A 298 -7.92 0.06 18.37
C THR A 298 -8.53 0.05 16.97
N PHE A 299 -9.21 1.13 16.59
CA PHE A 299 -9.78 1.26 15.25
C PHE A 299 -8.69 1.17 14.17
N ARG A 300 -7.62 1.96 14.28
CA ARG A 300 -6.53 1.96 13.29
C ARG A 300 -5.87 0.59 13.17
N PHE A 301 -5.62 -0.06 14.29
CA PHE A 301 -5.04 -1.40 14.33
C PHE A 301 -5.95 -2.42 13.64
N VAL A 302 -7.23 -2.46 14.00
CA VAL A 302 -8.20 -3.39 13.41
C VAL A 302 -8.37 -3.11 11.91
N TRP A 303 -8.49 -1.82 11.53
CA TRP A 303 -8.58 -1.41 10.13
C TRP A 303 -7.36 -1.89 9.32
N GLY A 304 -6.16 -1.65 9.84
CA GLY A 304 -4.92 -2.06 9.21
C GLY A 304 -4.77 -3.57 9.07
N ILE A 305 -5.13 -4.34 10.11
CA ILE A 305 -5.11 -5.80 10.10
C ILE A 305 -6.11 -6.39 9.11
N ILE A 306 -7.34 -5.88 9.09
CA ILE A 306 -8.37 -6.35 8.12
C ILE A 306 -7.90 -6.07 6.70
N GLY A 307 -7.41 -4.85 6.44
CA GLY A 307 -6.87 -4.47 5.13
C GLY A 307 -5.70 -5.38 4.71
N LEU A 308 -4.75 -5.61 5.61
CA LEU A 308 -3.59 -6.44 5.32
C LEU A 308 -3.97 -7.91 5.10
N ILE A 309 -4.68 -8.53 6.03
CA ILE A 309 -5.06 -9.95 5.93
C ILE A 309 -5.96 -10.15 4.72
N GLY A 310 -6.93 -9.29 4.49
CA GLY A 310 -7.83 -9.38 3.35
C GLY A 310 -7.09 -9.29 2.02
N SER A 311 -6.12 -8.37 1.90
CA SER A 311 -5.32 -8.22 0.68
C SER A 311 -4.41 -9.41 0.41
N LEU A 312 -3.92 -10.08 1.44
CA LEU A 312 -3.06 -11.27 1.30
C LEU A 312 -3.85 -12.56 1.06
N TRP A 313 -5.00 -12.71 1.74
CA TRP A 313 -5.77 -13.95 1.69
C TRP A 313 -6.79 -13.98 0.55
N LYS A 314 -7.44 -12.84 0.28
CA LYS A 314 -8.50 -12.70 -0.73
C LYS A 314 -8.32 -11.41 -1.53
N PRO A 315 -7.28 -11.35 -2.38
CA PRO A 315 -6.99 -10.16 -3.18
C PRO A 315 -8.11 -9.81 -4.17
N GLU A 316 -9.03 -10.74 -4.45
CA GLU A 316 -10.20 -10.51 -5.31
C GLU A 316 -11.27 -9.63 -4.63
N TRP A 317 -11.21 -9.44 -3.33
CA TRP A 317 -12.14 -8.58 -2.59
C TRP A 317 -11.85 -7.10 -2.86
N THR A 318 -12.68 -6.49 -3.68
CA THR A 318 -12.51 -5.08 -4.10
C THR A 318 -12.62 -4.08 -2.95
N TRP A 319 -13.35 -4.39 -1.88
CA TRP A 319 -13.53 -3.52 -0.72
C TRP A 319 -12.29 -3.42 0.19
N VAL A 320 -11.35 -4.34 0.08
CA VAL A 320 -10.13 -4.35 0.89
C VAL A 320 -9.16 -3.25 0.45
N TRP A 321 -9.05 -3.02 -0.86
CA TRP A 321 -8.08 -2.07 -1.42
C TRP A 321 -8.30 -0.62 -1.01
N PRO A 322 -9.53 -0.09 -0.95
CA PRO A 322 -9.80 1.23 -0.37
C PRO A 322 -9.32 1.37 1.08
N MET A 323 -9.31 0.29 1.88
CA MET A 323 -8.80 0.34 3.26
C MET A 323 -7.28 0.58 3.33
N LEU A 324 -6.55 0.17 2.30
CA LEU A 324 -5.10 0.35 2.18
C LEU A 324 -4.72 1.67 1.49
N ASN A 325 -5.66 2.30 0.81
CA ASN A 325 -5.46 3.54 0.08
C ASN A 325 -5.70 4.77 0.97
N LYS A 326 -4.65 5.45 1.39
CA LYS A 326 -4.73 6.66 2.21
C LYS A 326 -5.38 7.87 1.53
N ASN A 327 -5.46 7.87 0.20
CA ASN A 327 -6.20 8.89 -0.54
C ASN A 327 -7.68 8.50 -0.74
N GLY A 328 -8.06 7.28 -0.38
CA GLY A 328 -9.45 6.87 -0.37
C GLY A 328 -10.28 7.71 0.62
N PRO A 329 -11.44 8.24 0.23
CA PRO A 329 -12.19 9.20 1.04
C PRO A 329 -12.43 8.73 2.48
N VAL A 330 -12.89 7.49 2.63
CA VAL A 330 -13.21 6.93 3.96
C VAL A 330 -11.95 6.76 4.80
N THR A 331 -10.91 6.13 4.24
CA THR A 331 -9.64 5.87 4.95
C THR A 331 -8.96 7.18 5.34
N ALA A 332 -8.85 8.13 4.42
CA ALA A 332 -8.28 9.44 4.68
C ALA A 332 -9.00 10.16 5.84
N PHE A 333 -10.33 10.27 5.74
CA PHE A 333 -11.13 10.96 6.77
C PHE A 333 -11.02 10.31 8.13
N VAL A 334 -11.17 8.99 8.22
CA VAL A 334 -11.17 8.29 9.50
C VAL A 334 -9.78 8.29 10.15
N PHE A 335 -8.71 8.24 9.35
CA PHE A 335 -7.35 8.32 9.88
C PHE A 335 -7.06 9.72 10.42
N ASP A 336 -7.49 10.78 9.77
CA ASP A 336 -7.35 12.13 10.31
C ASP A 336 -8.18 12.31 11.59
N LEU A 337 -9.44 11.91 11.56
CA LEU A 337 -10.32 11.99 12.72
C LEU A 337 -9.73 11.26 13.94
N THR A 338 -9.27 10.02 13.75
CA THR A 338 -8.66 9.24 14.83
C THR A 338 -7.33 9.83 15.28
N GLY A 339 -6.56 10.46 14.39
CA GLY A 339 -5.36 11.21 14.75
C GLY A 339 -5.66 12.41 15.65
N VAL A 340 -6.68 13.19 15.28
CA VAL A 340 -7.16 14.32 16.12
C VAL A 340 -7.66 13.81 17.47
N MET A 341 -8.40 12.70 17.52
CA MET A 341 -8.85 12.09 18.77
C MET A 341 -7.67 11.73 19.69
N ILE A 342 -6.59 11.15 19.14
CA ILE A 342 -5.38 10.82 19.91
C ILE A 342 -4.74 12.09 20.48
N ILE A 343 -4.58 13.14 19.67
CA ILE A 343 -3.99 14.41 20.12
C ILE A 343 -4.84 15.06 21.22
N LEU A 344 -6.16 15.12 21.03
CA LEU A 344 -7.06 15.67 22.04
C LEU A 344 -7.04 14.83 23.33
N GLY A 345 -7.03 13.51 23.21
CA GLY A 345 -6.92 12.61 24.34
C GLY A 345 -5.60 12.81 25.11
N ALA A 346 -4.50 12.94 24.41
CA ALA A 346 -3.18 13.23 25.00
C ALA A 346 -3.15 14.61 25.67
N LEU A 347 -3.70 15.63 25.03
CA LEU A 347 -3.82 16.98 25.61
C LEU A 347 -4.66 16.99 26.90
N PHE A 348 -5.86 16.39 26.86
CA PHE A 348 -6.71 16.33 28.04
C PHE A 348 -6.10 15.49 29.17
N ALA A 349 -5.41 14.40 28.83
CA ALA A 349 -4.64 13.64 29.80
C ALA A 349 -3.55 14.51 30.45
N TYR A 350 -2.76 15.24 29.65
CA TYR A 350 -1.73 16.15 30.13
C TYR A 350 -2.29 17.24 31.05
N LEU A 351 -3.35 17.95 30.61
CA LEU A 351 -3.97 19.01 31.39
C LEU A 351 -4.52 18.50 32.73
N ARG A 352 -5.13 17.31 32.71
CA ARG A 352 -5.59 16.65 33.93
C ARG A 352 -4.43 16.31 34.87
N GLY A 353 -3.32 15.76 34.32
CA GLY A 353 -2.12 15.46 35.11
C GLY A 353 -1.47 16.69 35.70
N ARG A 354 -1.55 17.84 35.01
CA ARG A 354 -1.07 19.13 35.55
C ARG A 354 -1.90 19.56 36.75
N LYS A 355 -3.23 19.49 36.69
CA LYS A 355 -4.11 19.80 37.83
C LYS A 355 -3.86 18.88 39.04
N GLN A 356 -3.56 17.61 38.79
CA GLN A 356 -3.21 16.66 39.86
C GLN A 356 -1.90 17.01 40.55
N ARG A 357 -0.89 17.49 39.81
CA ARG A 357 0.40 17.92 40.39
C ARG A 357 0.26 19.16 41.30
N THR A 358 -0.72 20.01 41.03
CA THR A 358 -1.05 21.19 41.83
C THR A 358 -1.93 20.88 43.04
N GLY A 359 -2.14 19.61 43.37
CA GLY A 359 -2.94 19.20 44.55
C GLY A 359 -4.46 19.34 44.41
N GLN A 360 -4.94 19.76 43.22
CA GLN A 360 -6.39 19.95 42.97
C GLN A 360 -7.19 18.65 42.79
N VAL A 361 -6.53 17.51 42.60
CA VAL A 361 -7.13 16.18 42.49
C VAL A 361 -6.24 15.17 43.20
N PRO A 362 -6.58 14.71 44.41
CA PRO A 362 -5.79 13.73 45.15
C PRO A 362 -5.89 12.31 44.52
N GLU A 363 -4.84 11.51 44.78
CA GLU A 363 -4.82 10.04 44.73
C GLU A 363 -4.79 9.32 43.39
N LEU A 364 -4.39 9.94 42.31
CA LEU A 364 -4.15 9.19 41.06
C LEU A 364 -2.61 8.96 40.85
N PRO A 365 -2.21 7.80 40.34
CA PRO A 365 -0.81 7.58 39.98
C PRO A 365 -0.35 8.63 38.95
N ARG A 366 0.87 9.16 39.12
CA ARG A 366 1.44 10.16 38.20
C ARG A 366 1.39 9.64 36.77
N GLN A 367 1.04 10.51 35.83
CA GLN A 367 1.02 10.14 34.41
C GLN A 367 2.43 9.95 33.86
N ASP A 368 2.55 9.03 32.92
CA ASP A 368 3.75 8.82 32.15
C ASP A 368 3.83 9.87 31.03
N LEU A 369 4.55 10.94 31.30
CA LEU A 369 4.66 12.07 30.37
C LEU A 369 5.49 11.72 29.14
N LEU A 370 6.47 10.83 29.29
CA LEU A 370 7.31 10.41 28.18
C LEU A 370 6.47 9.60 27.17
N ALA A 371 5.71 8.61 27.67
CA ALA A 371 4.82 7.84 26.81
C ALA A 371 3.79 8.74 26.13
N LEU A 372 3.21 9.68 26.86
CA LEU A 372 2.22 10.61 26.33
C LEU A 372 2.83 11.54 25.26
N GLY A 373 4.05 12.03 25.52
CA GLY A 373 4.80 12.86 24.57
C GLY A 373 5.18 12.10 23.30
N LEU A 374 5.61 10.84 23.42
CA LEU A 374 5.92 9.98 22.27
C LEU A 374 4.67 9.76 21.41
N ILE A 375 3.53 9.42 22.02
CA ILE A 375 2.26 9.23 21.28
C ILE A 375 1.88 10.51 20.53
N ALA A 376 1.89 11.66 21.22
CA ALA A 376 1.55 12.93 20.61
C ALA A 376 2.54 13.30 19.48
N GLY A 377 3.84 13.11 19.72
CA GLY A 377 4.89 13.38 18.73
C GLY A 377 4.76 12.53 17.48
N ILE A 378 4.51 11.22 17.62
CA ILE A 378 4.28 10.30 16.49
C ILE A 378 3.12 10.80 15.62
N VAL A 379 2.00 11.17 16.23
CA VAL A 379 0.81 11.60 15.49
C VAL A 379 1.01 12.97 14.84
N VAL A 380 1.64 13.91 15.53
CA VAL A 380 1.94 15.25 14.97
C VAL A 380 2.88 15.14 13.77
N ILE A 381 4.00 14.42 13.91
CA ILE A 381 4.93 14.19 12.79
C ILE A 381 4.24 13.39 11.66
N GLY A 382 3.32 12.48 12.01
CA GLY A 382 2.48 11.78 11.05
C GLY A 382 1.66 12.73 10.18
N PHE A 383 1.00 13.75 10.75
CA PHE A 383 0.28 14.78 10.01
C PHE A 383 1.19 15.66 9.16
N VAL A 384 2.39 15.98 9.65
CA VAL A 384 3.39 16.72 8.86
C VAL A 384 3.78 15.90 7.63
N LEU A 385 4.10 14.63 7.79
CA LEU A 385 4.42 13.71 6.68
C LEU A 385 3.26 13.57 5.69
N GLU A 386 2.04 13.50 6.17
CA GLU A 386 0.86 13.43 5.32
C GLU A 386 0.69 14.71 4.50
N GLY A 387 0.81 15.87 5.13
CA GLY A 387 0.78 17.16 4.44
C GLY A 387 1.90 17.32 3.42
N MET A 388 3.14 16.96 3.78
CA MET A 388 4.27 16.95 2.85
C MET A 388 3.97 16.04 1.64
N ARG A 389 3.47 14.82 1.88
CA ARG A 389 3.10 13.88 0.83
C ARG A 389 2.04 14.46 -0.11
N ILE A 390 0.97 15.02 0.45
CA ILE A 390 -0.13 15.63 -0.33
C ILE A 390 0.41 16.77 -1.20
N ALA A 391 1.24 17.66 -0.64
CA ALA A 391 1.85 18.75 -1.38
C ALA A 391 2.79 18.25 -2.48
N MET A 392 3.71 17.33 -2.18
CA MET A 392 4.66 16.74 -3.14
C MET A 392 3.96 16.03 -4.30
N THR A 393 2.80 15.41 -4.06
CA THR A 393 2.04 14.69 -5.08
C THR A 393 1.03 15.59 -5.82
N GLY A 394 1.02 16.88 -5.56
CA GLY A 394 0.20 17.87 -6.26
C GLY A 394 -1.29 17.81 -5.90
N PHE A 395 -1.62 17.49 -4.65
CA PHE A 395 -3.00 17.42 -4.15
C PHE A 395 -3.88 16.47 -4.97
N PRO A 396 -3.60 15.15 -4.95
CA PRO A 396 -4.36 14.18 -5.73
C PRO A 396 -5.84 14.16 -5.32
N GLU A 397 -6.68 13.67 -6.23
CA GLU A 397 -8.11 13.51 -5.98
C GLU A 397 -8.35 12.70 -4.70
N GLY A 398 -9.33 13.12 -3.91
CA GLY A 398 -9.64 12.52 -2.60
C GLY A 398 -8.74 12.95 -1.44
N SER A 399 -7.60 13.63 -1.68
CA SER A 399 -6.72 14.07 -0.60
C SER A 399 -7.36 15.08 0.35
N CYS A 400 -8.41 15.80 -0.07
CA CYS A 400 -9.15 16.72 0.80
C CYS A 400 -9.89 16.03 1.95
N PHE A 401 -10.16 14.73 1.85
CA PHE A 401 -10.75 13.96 2.94
C PHE A 401 -9.76 13.73 4.10
N ALA A 402 -8.45 13.76 3.84
CA ALA A 402 -7.42 13.91 4.86
C ALA A 402 -7.38 15.38 5.31
N PHE A 403 -8.41 15.83 6.02
CA PHE A 403 -8.68 17.26 6.22
C PHE A 403 -7.53 17.98 6.93
N LEU A 404 -6.92 17.40 7.95
CA LEU A 404 -5.81 18.01 8.67
C LEU A 404 -4.50 17.91 7.85
N GLY A 405 -4.21 16.73 7.27
CA GLY A 405 -3.08 16.54 6.38
C GLY A 405 -3.15 17.46 5.16
N TYR A 406 -4.33 17.64 4.58
CA TYR A 406 -4.56 18.57 3.48
C TYR A 406 -4.28 20.03 3.87
N TRP A 407 -4.75 20.48 5.04
CA TRP A 407 -4.47 21.80 5.58
C TRP A 407 -2.97 22.02 5.81
N VAL A 408 -2.30 21.05 6.45
CA VAL A 408 -0.85 21.09 6.63
C VAL A 408 -0.13 21.17 5.28
N GLY A 409 -0.59 20.40 4.28
CA GLY A 409 -0.04 20.44 2.92
C GLY A 409 -0.13 21.80 2.25
N ARG A 410 -1.18 22.58 2.54
CA ARG A 410 -1.36 23.94 2.02
C ARG A 410 -0.37 24.96 2.58
N VAL A 411 0.26 24.68 3.71
CA VAL A 411 1.31 25.53 4.29
C VAL A 411 2.62 25.40 3.51
N PHE A 412 2.84 24.29 2.82
CA PHE A 412 4.05 24.06 2.03
C PHE A 412 3.91 24.67 0.63
N PHE A 413 4.62 25.76 0.39
CA PHE A 413 4.54 26.49 -0.88
C PHE A 413 5.43 25.90 -2.00
N ASP A 414 6.54 25.24 -1.62
CA ASP A 414 7.47 24.64 -2.58
C ASP A 414 7.54 23.12 -2.38
N ALA A 415 6.79 22.42 -3.25
CA ALA A 415 6.76 20.96 -3.24
C ALA A 415 8.08 20.31 -3.66
N SER A 416 8.91 21.01 -4.45
CA SER A 416 10.17 20.47 -4.98
C SER A 416 11.22 20.32 -3.89
N SER A 417 11.31 21.30 -2.99
CA SER A 417 12.24 21.27 -1.85
C SER A 417 11.89 20.18 -0.84
N LEU A 418 10.59 19.85 -0.69
CA LEU A 418 10.13 18.82 0.23
C LEU A 418 10.66 17.43 -0.12
N THR A 419 10.93 17.14 -1.40
CA THR A 419 11.45 15.84 -1.84
C THR A 419 12.77 15.48 -1.15
N GLY A 420 13.63 16.47 -0.90
CA GLY A 420 14.90 16.29 -0.20
C GLY A 420 14.75 16.09 1.32
N VAL A 421 13.72 16.69 1.93
CA VAL A 421 13.52 16.70 3.39
C VAL A 421 12.63 15.56 3.87
N TYR A 422 11.71 15.08 3.03
CA TYR A 422 10.70 14.10 3.39
C TYR A 422 11.28 12.86 4.07
N GLY A 423 12.37 12.32 3.56
CA GLY A 423 13.03 11.13 4.10
C GLY A 423 13.52 11.32 5.53
N TYR A 424 14.06 12.48 5.87
CA TYR A 424 14.53 12.77 7.23
C TYR A 424 13.37 12.86 8.23
N VAL A 425 12.26 13.51 7.84
CA VAL A 425 11.05 13.59 8.67
C VAL A 425 10.43 12.21 8.85
N TRP A 426 10.47 11.37 7.80
CA TRP A 426 10.03 9.99 7.85
C TRP A 426 10.85 9.17 8.87
N TYR A 427 12.19 9.29 8.84
CA TYR A 427 13.04 8.61 9.83
C TYR A 427 12.81 9.12 11.25
N LEU A 428 12.56 10.42 11.44
CA LEU A 428 12.15 10.96 12.73
C LEU A 428 10.87 10.29 13.24
N HIS A 429 9.86 10.12 12.37
CA HIS A 429 8.62 9.43 12.72
C HIS A 429 8.86 7.97 13.11
N VAL A 430 9.70 7.25 12.37
CA VAL A 430 10.06 5.85 12.67
C VAL A 430 10.84 5.74 13.99
N LEU A 431 11.76 6.63 14.24
CA LEU A 431 12.52 6.67 15.51
C LEU A 431 11.61 6.91 16.72
N LEU A 432 10.67 7.86 16.62
CA LEU A 432 9.68 8.09 17.68
C LEU A 432 8.80 6.85 17.91
N THR A 433 8.40 6.18 16.83
CA THR A 433 7.61 4.95 16.90
C THR A 433 8.42 3.82 17.53
N GLY A 434 9.68 3.66 17.13
CA GLY A 434 10.60 2.69 17.72
C GLY A 434 10.84 2.94 19.20
N ALA A 435 11.09 4.19 19.57
CA ALA A 435 11.26 4.59 20.97
C ALA A 435 10.01 4.30 21.80
N PHE A 436 8.82 4.57 21.26
CA PHE A 436 7.56 4.27 21.92
C PHE A 436 7.38 2.76 22.19
N ILE A 437 7.62 1.92 21.18
CA ILE A 437 7.47 0.46 21.31
C ILE A 437 8.54 -0.11 22.24
N ALA A 438 9.80 0.30 22.11
CA ALA A 438 10.89 -0.13 23.00
C ALA A 438 10.65 0.29 24.46
N TYR A 439 10.02 1.44 24.68
CA TYR A 439 9.70 1.95 26.02
C TYR A 439 8.46 1.29 26.63
N LEU A 440 7.57 0.68 25.82
CA LEU A 440 6.28 0.15 26.25
C LEU A 440 6.39 -0.83 27.44
N PRO A 441 7.35 -1.79 27.50
CA PRO A 441 7.51 -2.70 28.65
C PRO A 441 7.79 -1.97 29.96
N PHE A 442 8.49 -0.83 29.91
CA PHE A 442 8.91 -0.05 31.09
C PHE A 442 7.94 1.07 31.44
N SER A 443 6.95 1.31 30.60
CA SER A 443 5.96 2.36 30.74
C SER A 443 4.70 1.88 31.44
N ARG A 444 3.88 2.82 31.87
CA ARG A 444 2.53 2.51 32.36
C ARG A 444 1.60 2.00 31.27
N LEU A 445 1.98 2.09 29.99
CA LEU A 445 1.24 1.55 28.86
C LEU A 445 1.37 0.02 28.74
N LEU A 446 2.24 -0.61 29.51
CA LEU A 446 2.31 -2.07 29.61
C LEU A 446 0.93 -2.70 29.93
N HIS A 447 0.04 -1.93 30.59
CA HIS A 447 -1.34 -2.38 30.83
C HIS A 447 -2.11 -2.72 29.56
N ILE A 448 -1.76 -2.16 28.40
CA ILE A 448 -2.39 -2.48 27.11
C ILE A 448 -2.23 -3.98 26.82
N ILE A 449 -1.09 -4.55 27.15
CA ILE A 449 -0.79 -5.98 26.96
C ILE A 449 -1.37 -6.79 28.14
N ILE A 450 -1.10 -6.38 29.38
CA ILE A 450 -1.39 -7.20 30.56
C ILE A 450 -2.86 -7.16 30.98
N SER A 451 -3.53 -6.00 30.90
CA SER A 451 -4.90 -5.85 31.42
C SER A 451 -5.92 -6.79 30.78
N PRO A 452 -5.93 -7.05 29.47
CA PRO A 452 -6.84 -8.02 28.87
C PRO A 452 -6.70 -9.40 29.50
N PHE A 453 -5.47 -9.89 29.71
CA PHE A 453 -5.21 -11.21 30.31
C PHE A 453 -5.65 -11.25 31.78
N VAL A 454 -5.36 -10.21 32.56
CA VAL A 454 -5.78 -10.12 33.96
C VAL A 454 -7.31 -10.09 34.05
N LEU A 455 -7.99 -9.34 33.20
CA LEU A 455 -9.45 -9.26 33.21
C LEU A 455 -10.11 -10.57 32.80
N MET A 456 -9.54 -11.27 31.81
CA MET A 456 -9.97 -12.61 31.43
C MET A 456 -9.76 -13.63 32.56
N GLY A 457 -8.56 -13.64 33.18
CA GLY A 457 -8.25 -14.50 34.32
C GLY A 457 -9.19 -14.28 35.48
N ASN A 458 -9.46 -13.04 35.82
CA ASN A 458 -10.41 -12.68 36.90
C ASN A 458 -11.86 -13.12 36.56
N ALA A 459 -12.25 -13.08 35.29
CA ALA A 459 -13.57 -13.56 34.87
C ALA A 459 -13.72 -15.07 35.02
N VAL A 460 -12.65 -15.84 34.84
CA VAL A 460 -12.61 -17.29 35.03
C VAL A 460 -12.57 -17.67 36.51
N SER A 461 -11.86 -16.88 37.33
CA SER A 461 -11.62 -17.19 38.76
C SER A 461 -12.78 -16.79 39.67
N ARG A 462 -13.71 -15.94 39.20
CA ARG A 462 -14.90 -15.64 39.99
C ARG A 462 -15.76 -16.87 40.12
N LYS A 463 -15.88 -17.38 41.38
CA LYS A 463 -16.94 -18.29 41.77
C LYS A 463 -18.24 -17.49 41.66
N GLU A 464 -19.26 -18.03 41.01
CA GLU A 464 -20.62 -17.52 40.98
C GLU A 464 -21.16 -17.32 42.36
#